data_3e4bdf3f36059a3488cf91b92bb11d62
#
_entry.id   3e4bdf3f36059a3488cf91b92bb11d62
#
_cell.length_a   1.000
_cell.length_b   1.000
_cell.length_c   1.000
_cell.angle_alpha   90.00
_cell.angle_beta   90.00
_cell.angle_gamma   90.00
#
_symmetry.space_group_name_H-M   'P 1'
#
loop_
_entity.id
_entity.type
_entity.pdbx_description
1 polymer ?
#
loop_
_entity_poly.entity_id
_entity_poly.type
_entity_poly.pdbx_seq_one_letter_code
_entity_poly.pdbx_strand_id
1 'polypeptide(L)'
;MNLRSAWLAAALVAVATGASAQEKVVRSEKGNLRLSTVASGLEAPWGLAFLPDGRMLVTERPGRLRYVTAGGQLSAPITGVPKVFAVGQGGLLDVALDPAFPDNRTIYLSFSEPVDGKARTAVARARLGADRLEDVQVIFRQQPAVDARHHFGSRLVFDREGRLYVTMGDRGSQRDSAQDLGTHIGKVARINPDGSVPADNPFVAREGAKPEIWSYGHRNIQGAALHPATGELWTHEHGPRGGDEINIARAGLNYGWPVITYGREYHGPKIGEGTAKAGMEQPLHYWVPSIGPSGMAFYTADAIPGWKGNLLVGALASMQVARLEIGPDNKVRHEERIAIAERVRDVRQGPDGAVYLLTDMGPGSRILRLSSAR
;
A
#
# COMPACT_ATOMS: atom_id res chain seq x y z
N MET A 1 9.42 57.64 53.72
CA MET A 1 9.11 57.77 52.31
C MET A 1 9.23 56.36 51.68
N ASN A 2 8.11 55.70 51.58
CA ASN A 2 8.07 54.27 51.09
C ASN A 2 7.56 54.20 49.62
N LEU A 3 8.42 53.91 48.72
CA LEU A 3 8.05 53.64 47.33
C LEU A 3 7.63 52.14 47.17
N ARG A 4 6.36 51.91 46.89
CA ARG A 4 5.84 50.57 46.52
C ARG A 4 5.97 50.37 44.98
N SER A 5 6.77 49.42 44.56
CA SER A 5 6.90 48.98 43.16
C SER A 5 5.74 48.08 42.85
N ALA A 6 4.89 48.48 41.92
CA ALA A 6 3.82 47.62 41.35
C ALA A 6 4.37 46.85 40.16
N TRP A 7 4.31 45.52 40.21
CA TRP A 7 4.61 44.64 39.08
C TRP A 7 3.32 44.38 38.28
N LEU A 8 3.26 44.89 37.07
CA LEU A 8 2.23 44.50 36.10
C LEU A 8 2.64 43.13 35.46
N ALA A 9 1.86 42.11 35.73
CA ALA A 9 1.96 40.85 35.02
C ALA A 9 1.18 40.95 33.70
N ALA A 10 1.89 40.98 32.57
CA ALA A 10 1.29 40.87 31.23
C ALA A 10 0.97 39.41 30.95
N ALA A 11 -0.31 39.06 30.90
CA ALA A 11 -0.78 37.75 30.44
C ALA A 11 -0.69 37.67 28.91
N LEU A 12 0.24 36.89 28.40
CA LEU A 12 0.28 36.54 26.99
C LEU A 12 -0.89 35.55 26.69
N VAL A 13 -1.91 36.03 26.02
CA VAL A 13 -2.94 35.19 25.42
C VAL A 13 -2.37 34.60 24.13
N ALA A 14 -1.97 33.36 24.19
CA ALA A 14 -1.61 32.59 22.98
C ALA A 14 -2.89 32.30 22.16
N VAL A 15 -3.11 33.09 21.12
CA VAL A 15 -4.15 32.81 20.13
C VAL A 15 -3.65 31.60 19.32
N ALA A 16 -4.20 30.43 19.61
CA ALA A 16 -4.04 29.26 18.76
C ALA A 16 -4.75 29.54 17.42
N THR A 17 -4.01 29.95 16.41
CA THR A 17 -4.49 30.01 15.04
C THR A 17 -4.72 28.57 14.58
N GLY A 18 -5.97 28.11 14.67
CA GLY A 18 -6.41 26.88 14.04
C GLY A 18 -6.08 26.98 12.55
N ALA A 19 -5.18 26.15 12.07
CA ALA A 19 -4.92 26.01 10.64
C ALA A 19 -6.25 25.62 10.00
N SER A 20 -6.88 26.55 9.28
CA SER A 20 -8.05 26.28 8.46
C SER A 20 -7.69 25.14 7.52
N ALA A 21 -8.38 24.02 7.62
CA ALA A 21 -8.21 22.89 6.72
C ALA A 21 -8.39 23.40 5.29
N GLN A 22 -7.32 23.38 4.50
CA GLN A 22 -7.35 23.87 3.12
C GLN A 22 -8.24 22.93 2.31
N GLU A 23 -9.47 23.35 2.05
CA GLU A 23 -10.42 22.62 1.23
C GLU A 23 -10.27 23.03 -0.24
N LYS A 24 -10.31 22.04 -1.11
CA LYS A 24 -10.25 22.23 -2.57
C LYS A 24 -11.37 21.43 -3.23
N VAL A 25 -12.02 22.01 -4.21
CA VAL A 25 -12.95 21.27 -5.07
C VAL A 25 -12.16 20.61 -6.19
N VAL A 26 -12.36 19.30 -6.35
CA VAL A 26 -11.79 18.48 -7.41
C VAL A 26 -12.93 18.02 -8.31
N ARG A 27 -12.77 18.13 -9.60
CA ARG A 27 -13.78 17.67 -10.57
C ARG A 27 -13.74 16.15 -10.72
N SER A 28 -14.91 15.53 -10.78
CA SER A 28 -15.12 14.16 -11.20
C SER A 28 -16.33 14.11 -12.17
N GLU A 29 -16.33 13.16 -13.08
CA GLU A 29 -17.43 12.93 -14.01
C GLU A 29 -18.76 12.59 -13.31
N LYS A 30 -18.70 12.06 -12.08
CA LYS A 30 -19.87 11.72 -11.26
C LYS A 30 -20.28 12.84 -10.30
N GLY A 31 -19.71 14.04 -10.44
CA GLY A 31 -19.97 15.21 -9.61
C GLY A 31 -18.72 15.73 -8.91
N ASN A 32 -18.79 16.97 -8.43
CA ASN A 32 -17.67 17.60 -7.74
C ASN A 32 -17.34 16.89 -6.42
N LEU A 33 -16.06 16.83 -6.12
CA LEU A 33 -15.52 16.23 -4.89
C LEU A 33 -14.87 17.33 -4.04
N ARG A 34 -14.96 17.18 -2.73
CA ARG A 34 -14.25 17.98 -1.75
C ARG A 34 -12.99 17.24 -1.34
N LEU A 35 -11.83 17.85 -1.54
CA LEU A 35 -10.55 17.38 -1.08
C LEU A 35 -10.11 18.22 0.12
N SER A 36 -9.98 17.62 1.28
CA SER A 36 -9.57 18.28 2.53
C SER A 36 -8.35 17.59 3.13
N THR A 37 -7.50 18.36 3.82
CA THR A 37 -6.38 17.81 4.59
C THR A 37 -6.88 17.33 5.95
N VAL A 38 -6.63 16.05 6.26
CA VAL A 38 -6.92 15.44 7.56
C VAL A 38 -5.76 15.62 8.52
N ALA A 39 -4.55 15.28 8.06
CA ALA A 39 -3.32 15.41 8.84
C ALA A 39 -2.15 15.80 7.92
N SER A 40 -1.15 16.47 8.50
CA SER A 40 0.07 16.90 7.82
C SER A 40 1.29 16.64 8.70
N GLY A 41 2.50 16.79 8.13
CA GLY A 41 3.75 16.61 8.87
C GLY A 41 4.23 15.16 8.93
N LEU A 42 3.72 14.30 8.06
CA LEU A 42 4.23 12.95 7.84
C LEU A 42 5.49 12.98 6.97
N GLU A 43 6.33 11.96 7.13
CA GLU A 43 7.52 11.78 6.31
C GLU A 43 7.46 10.45 5.55
N ALA A 44 7.28 10.55 4.23
CA ALA A 44 7.17 9.40 3.33
C ALA A 44 6.21 8.32 3.87
N PRO A 45 4.93 8.65 4.19
CA PRO A 45 3.98 7.66 4.67
C PRO A 45 3.74 6.61 3.58
N TRP A 46 3.45 5.35 3.99
CA TRP A 46 3.31 4.27 3.03
C TRP A 46 1.98 3.52 3.12
N GLY A 47 1.53 3.15 4.30
CA GLY A 47 0.30 2.41 4.55
C GLY A 47 -0.58 3.07 5.60
N LEU A 48 -1.90 2.92 5.45
CA LEU A 48 -2.94 3.46 6.33
C LEU A 48 -3.92 2.36 6.74
N ALA A 49 -4.23 2.26 8.02
CA ALA A 49 -5.30 1.41 8.54
C ALA A 49 -6.23 2.19 9.47
N PHE A 50 -7.54 1.98 9.38
CA PHE A 50 -8.54 2.56 10.27
C PHE A 50 -8.76 1.66 11.48
N LEU A 51 -8.69 2.23 12.68
CA LEU A 51 -8.97 1.54 13.91
C LEU A 51 -10.47 1.63 14.28
N PRO A 52 -11.02 0.63 15.00
CA PRO A 52 -12.43 0.66 15.42
C PRO A 52 -12.81 1.85 16.29
N ASP A 53 -11.85 2.48 16.97
CA ASP A 53 -12.05 3.67 17.81
C ASP A 53 -12.01 5.00 17.03
N GLY A 54 -11.96 4.95 15.71
CA GLY A 54 -11.95 6.12 14.82
C GLY A 54 -10.57 6.75 14.59
N ARG A 55 -9.51 6.26 15.24
CA ARG A 55 -8.13 6.64 14.93
C ARG A 55 -7.66 5.92 13.66
N MET A 56 -6.55 6.38 13.12
CA MET A 56 -5.83 5.73 12.04
C MET A 56 -4.43 5.32 12.52
N LEU A 57 -3.91 4.22 11.96
CA LEU A 57 -2.49 3.89 12.00
C LEU A 57 -1.86 4.26 10.68
N VAL A 58 -0.70 4.91 10.73
CA VAL A 58 0.08 5.29 9.55
C VAL A 58 1.52 4.83 9.74
N THR A 59 2.04 4.15 8.72
CA THR A 59 3.46 3.81 8.62
C THR A 59 4.20 4.91 7.89
N GLU A 60 5.40 5.23 8.34
CA GLU A 60 6.35 6.12 7.67
C GLU A 60 7.62 5.33 7.34
N ARG A 61 8.10 5.42 6.11
CA ARG A 61 9.25 4.63 5.63
C ARG A 61 10.52 4.71 6.48
N PRO A 62 10.84 5.84 7.15
CA PRO A 62 11.99 5.87 8.07
C PRO A 62 11.91 4.90 9.27
N GLY A 63 10.80 4.17 9.45
CA GLY A 63 10.62 3.17 10.51
C GLY A 63 9.73 3.65 11.64
N ARG A 64 8.83 4.59 11.40
CA ARG A 64 7.88 5.08 12.41
C ARG A 64 6.47 4.57 12.11
N LEU A 65 5.80 4.13 13.16
CA LEU A 65 4.36 3.86 13.19
C LEU A 65 3.71 4.92 14.09
N ARG A 66 2.63 5.55 13.64
CA ARG A 66 1.93 6.59 14.40
C ARG A 66 0.43 6.36 14.45
N TYR A 67 -0.18 6.76 15.54
CA TYR A 67 -1.60 7.05 15.55
C TYR A 67 -1.86 8.43 14.94
N VAL A 68 -2.99 8.52 14.25
CA VAL A 68 -3.59 9.79 13.83
C VAL A 68 -4.99 9.84 14.39
N THR A 69 -5.31 10.88 15.17
CA THR A 69 -6.66 11.04 15.73
C THR A 69 -7.67 11.40 14.63
N ALA A 70 -8.98 11.26 14.92
CA ALA A 70 -10.02 11.74 14.01
C ALA A 70 -9.90 13.25 13.70
N GLY A 71 -9.33 14.04 14.60
CA GLY A 71 -9.01 15.46 14.41
C GLY A 71 -7.70 15.72 13.68
N GLY A 72 -7.00 14.70 13.17
CA GLY A 72 -5.78 14.83 12.38
C GLY A 72 -4.48 15.04 13.17
N GLN A 73 -4.51 14.90 14.49
CA GLN A 73 -3.30 15.02 15.32
C GLN A 73 -2.45 13.76 15.23
N LEU A 74 -1.15 13.94 14.98
CA LEU A 74 -0.17 12.86 14.98
C LEU A 74 0.30 12.56 16.41
N SER A 75 0.35 11.29 16.79
CA SER A 75 1.02 10.87 18.03
C SER A 75 2.55 10.98 17.93
N ALA A 76 3.24 10.84 19.07
CA ALA A 76 4.62 10.37 19.05
C ALA A 76 4.70 9.00 18.34
N PRO A 77 5.87 8.61 17.77
CA PRO A 77 6.05 7.29 17.20
C PRO A 77 5.79 6.18 18.23
N ILE A 78 5.05 5.16 17.81
CA ILE A 78 4.83 3.92 18.59
C ILE A 78 6.15 3.17 18.64
N THR A 79 6.60 2.77 19.80
CA THR A 79 7.87 2.06 20.00
C THR A 79 7.75 0.57 19.71
N GLY A 80 8.88 -0.15 19.56
CA GLY A 80 8.90 -1.59 19.31
C GLY A 80 8.75 -1.99 17.85
N VAL A 81 8.73 -1.04 16.91
CA VAL A 81 8.75 -1.34 15.47
C VAL A 81 10.07 -2.05 15.11
N PRO A 82 10.03 -3.11 14.28
CA PRO A 82 11.25 -3.77 13.81
C PRO A 82 12.23 -2.81 13.14
N LYS A 83 13.54 -3.10 13.23
CA LYS A 83 14.55 -2.33 12.51
C LYS A 83 14.33 -2.46 11.01
N VAL A 84 14.34 -1.32 10.30
CA VAL A 84 14.09 -1.27 8.86
C VAL A 84 15.32 -0.81 8.08
N PHE A 85 15.40 -1.24 6.82
CA PHE A 85 16.33 -0.75 5.81
C PHE A 85 15.68 0.41 5.06
N ALA A 86 15.77 1.62 5.60
CA ALA A 86 15.10 2.82 5.05
C ALA A 86 15.89 3.48 3.91
N VAL A 87 16.31 2.71 2.91
CA VAL A 87 17.09 3.19 1.76
C VAL A 87 16.33 2.94 0.46
N GLY A 88 16.33 3.92 -0.43
CA GLY A 88 15.62 3.87 -1.72
C GLY A 88 14.11 3.75 -1.52
N GLN A 89 13.52 2.63 -1.95
CA GLN A 89 12.10 2.33 -1.76
C GLN A 89 11.81 1.54 -0.48
N GLY A 90 12.84 1.16 0.28
CA GLY A 90 12.70 0.41 1.53
C GLY A 90 12.21 1.25 2.70
N GLY A 91 11.94 0.58 3.83
CA GLY A 91 11.49 1.19 5.07
C GLY A 91 10.43 0.36 5.78
N LEU A 92 9.66 1.00 6.66
CA LEU A 92 8.39 0.47 7.16
C LEU A 92 7.33 0.74 6.10
N LEU A 93 6.62 -0.30 5.66
CA LEU A 93 5.81 -0.25 4.46
C LEU A 93 4.32 -0.39 4.80
N ASP A 94 3.67 -1.51 4.56
CA ASP A 94 2.24 -1.64 4.82
C ASP A 94 1.90 -1.96 6.28
N VAL A 95 0.66 -1.66 6.65
CA VAL A 95 0.04 -2.07 7.90
C VAL A 95 -1.34 -2.66 7.63
N ALA A 96 -1.60 -3.84 8.18
CA ALA A 96 -2.91 -4.49 8.15
C ALA A 96 -3.35 -4.84 9.57
N LEU A 97 -4.65 -4.70 9.84
CA LEU A 97 -5.25 -5.20 11.07
C LEU A 97 -5.60 -6.68 10.90
N ASP A 98 -5.44 -7.44 11.97
CA ASP A 98 -5.98 -8.80 12.04
C ASP A 98 -7.51 -8.77 11.82
N PRO A 99 -8.13 -9.72 11.12
CA PRO A 99 -9.58 -9.79 10.99
C PRO A 99 -10.34 -9.79 12.32
N ALA A 100 -9.72 -10.32 13.40
CA ALA A 100 -10.24 -10.29 14.77
C ALA A 100 -9.60 -9.18 15.64
N PHE A 101 -9.13 -8.10 15.03
CA PHE A 101 -8.43 -7.00 15.74
C PHE A 101 -9.19 -6.45 16.96
N PRO A 102 -10.53 -6.28 16.94
CA PRO A 102 -11.25 -5.80 18.12
C PRO A 102 -11.01 -6.66 19.37
N ASP A 103 -10.81 -7.96 19.19
CA ASP A 103 -10.63 -8.93 20.28
C ASP A 103 -9.15 -9.10 20.66
N ASN A 104 -8.26 -9.19 19.64
CA ASN A 104 -6.85 -9.58 19.86
C ASN A 104 -5.85 -8.42 19.73
N ARG A 105 -6.27 -7.26 19.18
CA ARG A 105 -5.44 -6.08 18.93
C ARG A 105 -4.18 -6.37 18.11
N THR A 106 -4.20 -7.41 17.30
CA THR A 106 -3.06 -7.81 16.47
C THR A 106 -2.99 -6.99 15.19
N ILE A 107 -1.80 -6.54 14.85
CA ILE A 107 -1.48 -5.87 13.57
C ILE A 107 -0.36 -6.62 12.86
N TYR A 108 -0.29 -6.42 11.56
CA TYR A 108 0.77 -6.94 10.70
C TYR A 108 1.47 -5.77 10.02
N LEU A 109 2.79 -5.81 10.01
CA LEU A 109 3.63 -4.78 9.39
C LEU A 109 4.52 -5.45 8.35
N SER A 110 4.49 -4.97 7.12
CA SER A 110 5.52 -5.31 6.16
C SER A 110 6.64 -4.27 6.19
N PHE A 111 7.85 -4.72 6.01
CA PHE A 111 9.02 -3.85 6.06
C PHE A 111 10.20 -4.44 5.28
N SER A 112 11.14 -3.59 4.95
CA SER A 112 12.44 -4.03 4.43
C SER A 112 13.38 -4.35 5.59
N GLU A 113 13.63 -5.65 5.82
CA GLU A 113 14.54 -6.14 6.88
C GLU A 113 15.99 -6.03 6.39
N PRO A 114 16.90 -5.36 7.16
CA PRO A 114 18.32 -5.34 6.83
C PRO A 114 18.98 -6.69 7.17
N VAL A 115 19.83 -7.19 6.29
CA VAL A 115 20.57 -8.46 6.45
C VAL A 115 21.97 -8.32 5.85
N ASP A 116 22.99 -8.13 6.66
CA ASP A 116 24.41 -8.11 6.24
C ASP A 116 24.68 -7.28 4.96
N GLY A 117 24.27 -6.02 4.98
CA GLY A 117 24.40 -5.09 3.84
C GLY A 117 23.36 -5.28 2.73
N LYS A 118 22.53 -6.32 2.80
CA LYS A 118 21.40 -6.60 1.90
C LYS A 118 20.08 -6.24 2.57
N ALA A 119 18.99 -6.38 1.83
CA ALA A 119 17.65 -6.21 2.37
C ALA A 119 16.67 -7.21 1.74
N ARG A 120 15.59 -7.50 2.47
CA ARG A 120 14.48 -8.34 2.00
C ARG A 120 13.15 -7.82 2.52
N THR A 121 12.08 -8.14 1.84
CA THR A 121 10.74 -7.94 2.37
C THR A 121 10.48 -8.93 3.51
N ALA A 122 9.99 -8.44 4.64
CA ALA A 122 9.61 -9.24 5.79
C ALA A 122 8.25 -8.79 6.31
N VAL A 123 7.58 -9.66 7.06
CA VAL A 123 6.32 -9.36 7.75
C VAL A 123 6.48 -9.70 9.22
N ALA A 124 6.15 -8.73 10.08
CA ALA A 124 6.01 -8.92 11.50
C ALA A 124 4.54 -8.84 11.92
N ARG A 125 4.15 -9.65 12.88
CA ARG A 125 2.92 -9.49 13.63
C ARG A 125 3.24 -8.97 15.03
N ALA A 126 2.35 -8.17 15.61
CA ALA A 126 2.51 -7.63 16.95
C ALA A 126 1.15 -7.30 17.57
N ARG A 127 1.08 -7.26 18.88
CA ARG A 127 -0.07 -6.71 19.61
C ARG A 127 0.10 -5.19 19.75
N LEU A 128 -0.91 -4.44 19.35
CA LEU A 128 -0.90 -2.97 19.38
C LEU A 128 -1.24 -2.46 20.78
N GLY A 129 -0.26 -1.92 21.49
CA GLY A 129 -0.42 -1.22 22.77
C GLY A 129 -0.74 0.28 22.58
N ALA A 130 -0.77 1.02 23.67
CA ALA A 130 -1.07 2.46 23.65
C ALA A 130 0.04 3.28 22.97
N ASP A 131 1.29 2.98 23.26
CA ASP A 131 2.49 3.71 22.81
C ASP A 131 3.61 2.76 22.32
N ARG A 132 3.36 1.44 22.34
CA ARG A 132 4.35 0.42 22.00
C ARG A 132 3.70 -0.78 21.34
N LEU A 133 4.47 -1.48 20.53
CA LEU A 133 4.16 -2.81 20.04
C LEU A 133 4.64 -3.85 21.06
N GLU A 134 3.82 -4.86 21.29
CA GLU A 134 4.09 -5.97 22.20
C GLU A 134 4.09 -7.28 21.42
N ASP A 135 4.78 -8.29 21.92
CA ASP A 135 4.83 -9.65 21.32
C ASP A 135 5.22 -9.63 19.83
N VAL A 136 6.19 -8.77 19.47
CA VAL A 136 6.63 -8.60 18.09
C VAL A 136 7.34 -9.85 17.58
N GLN A 137 6.81 -10.45 16.52
CA GLN A 137 7.33 -11.65 15.89
C GLN A 137 7.44 -11.46 14.38
N VAL A 138 8.61 -11.74 13.79
CA VAL A 138 8.75 -11.78 12.32
C VAL A 138 8.30 -13.15 11.84
N ILE A 139 7.17 -13.18 11.15
CA ILE A 139 6.47 -14.39 10.71
C ILE A 139 6.76 -14.80 9.26
N PHE A 140 7.29 -13.88 8.46
CA PHE A 140 7.65 -14.15 7.06
C PHE A 140 8.92 -13.38 6.66
N ARG A 141 9.75 -14.01 5.84
CA ARG A 141 10.96 -13.42 5.26
C ARG A 141 11.14 -13.85 3.82
N GLN A 142 11.15 -12.90 2.90
CA GLN A 142 11.55 -13.13 1.51
C GLN A 142 12.94 -13.77 1.44
N GLN A 143 13.10 -14.78 0.60
CA GLN A 143 14.37 -15.43 0.33
C GLN A 143 14.68 -15.41 -1.17
N PRO A 144 15.92 -15.11 -1.52
CA PRO A 144 17.04 -14.63 -0.68
C PRO A 144 16.90 -13.14 -0.31
N ALA A 145 17.72 -12.66 0.63
CA ALA A 145 18.00 -11.24 0.79
C ALA A 145 18.91 -10.76 -0.35
N VAL A 146 18.68 -9.54 -0.87
CA VAL A 146 19.32 -9.01 -2.06
C VAL A 146 19.93 -7.64 -1.78
N ASP A 147 21.12 -7.37 -2.34
CA ASP A 147 21.68 -6.02 -2.39
C ASP A 147 20.94 -5.20 -3.45
N ALA A 148 19.77 -4.71 -3.08
CA ALA A 148 18.94 -3.86 -3.92
C ALA A 148 18.10 -2.92 -3.07
N ARG A 149 17.86 -1.71 -3.63
CA ARG A 149 17.17 -0.61 -2.95
C ARG A 149 15.74 -0.38 -3.46
N HIS A 150 15.27 -1.22 -4.37
CA HIS A 150 13.99 -1.06 -5.07
C HIS A 150 13.14 -2.33 -5.04
N HIS A 151 11.88 -2.19 -5.46
CA HIS A 151 10.93 -3.25 -5.76
C HIS A 151 10.74 -4.22 -4.59
N PHE A 152 10.33 -3.69 -3.44
CA PHE A 152 10.03 -4.50 -2.26
C PHE A 152 8.61 -5.14 -2.31
N GLY A 153 7.72 -4.65 -3.19
CA GLY A 153 6.30 -5.01 -3.15
C GLY A 153 5.65 -4.55 -1.86
N SER A 154 5.39 -5.48 -0.94
CA SER A 154 5.06 -5.27 0.49
C SER A 154 3.60 -5.01 0.84
N ARG A 155 2.65 -5.07 -0.09
CA ARG A 155 1.23 -4.94 0.24
C ARG A 155 0.72 -6.18 0.99
N LEU A 156 -0.08 -5.96 2.04
CA LEU A 156 -0.67 -6.98 2.90
C LEU A 156 -2.19 -7.01 2.72
N VAL A 157 -2.75 -8.19 2.45
CA VAL A 157 -4.20 -8.37 2.30
C VAL A 157 -4.62 -9.69 2.94
N PHE A 158 -5.57 -9.66 3.88
CA PHE A 158 -6.19 -10.87 4.39
C PHE A 158 -7.26 -11.38 3.43
N ASP A 159 -7.32 -12.69 3.22
CA ASP A 159 -8.45 -13.34 2.56
C ASP A 159 -9.64 -13.52 3.54
N ARG A 160 -10.75 -14.03 3.02
CA ARG A 160 -11.97 -14.23 3.82
C ARG A 160 -11.84 -15.33 4.86
N GLU A 161 -10.86 -16.22 4.69
CA GLU A 161 -10.53 -17.32 5.61
C GLU A 161 -9.45 -16.92 6.63
N GLY A 162 -9.02 -15.66 6.61
CA GLY A 162 -8.03 -15.13 7.54
C GLY A 162 -6.59 -15.46 7.21
N ARG A 163 -6.27 -15.88 5.96
CA ARG A 163 -4.89 -16.06 5.49
C ARG A 163 -4.36 -14.75 4.92
N LEU A 164 -3.07 -14.52 5.03
CA LEU A 164 -2.43 -13.27 4.65
C LEU A 164 -1.68 -13.41 3.33
N TYR A 165 -2.06 -12.62 2.34
CA TYR A 165 -1.27 -12.40 1.13
C TYR A 165 -0.19 -11.35 1.38
N VAL A 166 1.02 -11.65 0.90
CA VAL A 166 2.19 -10.77 0.96
C VAL A 166 2.73 -10.59 -0.44
N THR A 167 2.77 -9.36 -0.94
CA THR A 167 3.30 -9.09 -2.27
C THR A 167 4.79 -8.78 -2.22
N MET A 168 5.54 -9.23 -3.21
CA MET A 168 6.99 -9.04 -3.32
C MET A 168 7.39 -8.63 -4.72
N GLY A 169 8.44 -7.83 -4.82
CA GLY A 169 8.99 -7.39 -6.11
C GLY A 169 10.21 -8.19 -6.55
N ASP A 170 10.64 -7.95 -7.79
CA ASP A 170 11.79 -8.57 -8.44
C ASP A 170 13.14 -7.99 -8.00
N ARG A 171 13.12 -7.04 -7.06
CA ARG A 171 14.29 -6.35 -6.53
C ARG A 171 15.12 -5.61 -7.59
N GLY A 172 14.57 -5.40 -8.78
CA GLY A 172 15.20 -4.72 -9.92
C GLY A 172 16.32 -5.53 -10.57
N SER A 173 17.36 -5.88 -9.81
CA SER A 173 18.51 -6.64 -10.29
C SER A 173 18.27 -8.15 -10.44
N GLN A 174 17.16 -8.67 -9.88
CA GLN A 174 16.86 -10.10 -9.82
C GLN A 174 15.62 -10.47 -10.65
N ARG A 175 15.33 -9.72 -11.72
CA ARG A 175 14.10 -9.86 -12.49
C ARG A 175 13.84 -11.28 -13.01
N ASP A 176 14.88 -12.00 -13.41
CA ASP A 176 14.76 -13.37 -13.94
C ASP A 176 14.32 -14.36 -12.85
N SER A 177 14.64 -14.08 -11.59
CA SER A 177 14.16 -14.85 -10.43
C SER A 177 12.64 -14.75 -10.23
N ALA A 178 11.93 -13.83 -10.91
CA ALA A 178 10.47 -13.79 -10.89
C ALA A 178 9.86 -15.07 -11.47
N GLN A 179 10.56 -15.77 -12.37
CA GLN A 179 10.16 -17.05 -12.96
C GLN A 179 10.66 -18.27 -12.15
N ASP A 180 11.58 -18.10 -11.22
CA ASP A 180 12.14 -19.17 -10.39
C ASP A 180 11.28 -19.38 -9.12
N LEU A 181 10.65 -20.55 -9.00
CA LEU A 181 9.84 -20.92 -7.83
C LEU A 181 10.68 -21.25 -6.58
N GLY A 182 11.99 -21.42 -6.72
CA GLY A 182 12.93 -21.60 -5.59
C GLY A 182 13.18 -20.35 -4.77
N THR A 183 12.66 -19.19 -5.20
CA THR A 183 12.80 -17.90 -4.54
C THR A 183 11.46 -17.20 -4.32
N HIS A 184 11.40 -16.24 -3.38
CA HIS A 184 10.22 -15.38 -3.21
C HIS A 184 10.28 -14.09 -4.05
N ILE A 185 11.28 -13.93 -4.90
CA ILE A 185 11.47 -12.71 -5.71
C ILE A 185 10.43 -12.65 -6.83
N GLY A 186 9.68 -11.53 -6.92
CA GLY A 186 8.62 -11.34 -7.91
C GLY A 186 7.43 -12.30 -7.72
N LYS A 187 6.96 -12.46 -6.48
CA LYS A 187 5.90 -13.39 -6.09
C LYS A 187 4.80 -12.70 -5.28
N VAL A 188 3.65 -13.35 -5.24
CA VAL A 188 2.71 -13.22 -4.13
C VAL A 188 2.88 -14.46 -3.27
N ALA A 189 3.10 -14.30 -1.97
CA ALA A 189 3.03 -15.38 -0.98
C ALA A 189 1.68 -15.36 -0.28
N ARG A 190 1.21 -16.54 0.17
CA ARG A 190 0.06 -16.69 1.07
C ARG A 190 0.48 -17.51 2.27
N ILE A 191 0.27 -16.95 3.46
CA ILE A 191 0.65 -17.54 4.74
C ILE A 191 -0.53 -17.50 5.74
N ASN A 192 -0.49 -18.36 6.74
CA ASN A 192 -1.38 -18.25 7.88
C ASN A 192 -0.97 -17.07 8.80
N PRO A 193 -1.84 -16.59 9.69
CA PRO A 193 -1.55 -15.48 10.61
C PRO A 193 -0.34 -15.67 11.52
N ASP A 194 0.08 -16.92 11.75
CA ASP A 194 1.26 -17.30 12.53
C ASP A 194 2.53 -17.46 11.67
N GLY A 195 2.43 -17.30 10.35
CA GLY A 195 3.51 -17.48 9.39
C GLY A 195 3.64 -18.91 8.84
N SER A 196 2.87 -19.86 9.32
CA SER A 196 2.86 -21.23 8.76
C SER A 196 2.29 -21.24 7.35
N VAL A 197 2.62 -22.28 6.59
CA VAL A 197 2.19 -22.43 5.19
C VAL A 197 0.80 -23.07 5.15
N PRO A 198 -0.20 -22.46 4.46
CA PRO A 198 -1.48 -23.10 4.19
C PRO A 198 -1.30 -24.39 3.36
N ALA A 199 -1.94 -25.49 3.79
CA ALA A 199 -1.80 -26.79 3.15
C ALA A 199 -2.35 -26.82 1.70
N ASP A 200 -3.23 -25.88 1.36
CA ASP A 200 -3.85 -25.71 0.04
C ASP A 200 -3.11 -24.71 -0.87
N ASN A 201 -1.89 -24.29 -0.50
CA ASN A 201 -1.06 -23.49 -1.40
C ASN A 201 -0.64 -24.30 -2.65
N PRO A 202 -0.58 -23.66 -3.83
CA PRO A 202 -0.43 -24.39 -5.10
C PRO A 202 0.90 -25.11 -5.26
N PHE A 203 1.95 -24.74 -4.53
CA PHE A 203 3.28 -25.29 -4.67
C PHE A 203 3.77 -26.06 -3.43
N VAL A 204 2.90 -26.33 -2.46
CA VAL A 204 3.27 -26.98 -1.20
C VAL A 204 3.91 -28.37 -1.38
N ALA A 205 3.48 -29.11 -2.38
CA ALA A 205 4.01 -30.43 -2.69
C ALA A 205 5.08 -30.43 -3.81
N ARG A 206 5.45 -29.25 -4.32
CA ARG A 206 6.41 -29.15 -5.44
C ARG A 206 7.83 -29.07 -4.92
N GLU A 207 8.64 -30.07 -5.22
CA GLU A 207 10.06 -30.09 -4.87
C GLU A 207 10.81 -28.90 -5.48
N GLY A 208 11.66 -28.27 -4.70
CA GLY A 208 12.44 -27.08 -5.07
C GLY A 208 11.67 -25.76 -5.10
N ALA A 209 10.35 -25.78 -4.95
CA ALA A 209 9.56 -24.56 -4.86
C ALA A 209 9.41 -24.07 -3.41
N LYS A 210 9.27 -22.75 -3.22
CA LYS A 210 8.87 -22.16 -1.94
C LYS A 210 7.38 -22.42 -1.72
N PRO A 211 6.99 -23.10 -0.64
CA PRO A 211 5.60 -23.53 -0.44
C PRO A 211 4.64 -22.38 -0.12
N GLU A 212 5.17 -21.21 0.28
CA GLU A 212 4.37 -20.00 0.53
C GLU A 212 3.86 -19.34 -0.75
N ILE A 213 4.43 -19.67 -1.92
CA ILE A 213 4.09 -19.00 -3.18
C ILE A 213 2.64 -19.25 -3.57
N TRP A 214 1.90 -18.16 -3.82
CA TRP A 214 0.56 -18.15 -4.38
C TRP A 214 0.56 -17.97 -5.91
N SER A 215 1.29 -16.94 -6.39
CA SER A 215 1.47 -16.64 -7.82
C SER A 215 2.88 -16.10 -8.09
N TYR A 216 3.32 -16.09 -9.35
CA TYR A 216 4.68 -15.73 -9.71
C TYR A 216 4.76 -14.96 -11.04
N GLY A 217 5.95 -14.52 -11.40
CA GLY A 217 6.15 -13.74 -12.62
C GLY A 217 5.71 -12.28 -12.48
N HIS A 218 5.90 -11.69 -11.30
CA HIS A 218 5.57 -10.29 -10.98
C HIS A 218 6.82 -9.40 -10.96
N ARG A 219 6.65 -8.14 -11.37
CA ARG A 219 7.74 -7.16 -11.30
C ARG A 219 7.78 -6.42 -9.97
N ASN A 220 6.75 -5.69 -9.60
CA ASN A 220 6.72 -4.91 -8.37
C ASN A 220 5.28 -4.53 -7.99
N ILE A 221 4.60 -5.42 -7.32
CA ILE A 221 3.22 -5.22 -6.88
C ILE A 221 3.19 -4.17 -5.76
N GLN A 222 2.50 -3.05 -5.98
CA GLN A 222 2.38 -1.95 -5.03
C GLN A 222 0.97 -1.82 -4.42
N GLY A 223 -0.04 -2.30 -5.09
CA GLY A 223 -1.42 -2.33 -4.60
C GLY A 223 -2.01 -3.72 -4.67
N ALA A 224 -2.82 -4.05 -3.68
CA ALA A 224 -3.61 -5.27 -3.65
C ALA A 224 -4.88 -5.05 -2.84
N ALA A 225 -5.99 -5.65 -3.27
CA ALA A 225 -7.27 -5.63 -2.57
C ALA A 225 -8.09 -6.87 -2.94
N LEU A 226 -8.94 -7.35 -2.02
CA LEU A 226 -9.93 -8.35 -2.38
C LEU A 226 -11.09 -7.72 -3.14
N HIS A 227 -11.51 -8.37 -4.21
CA HIS A 227 -12.76 -8.02 -4.88
C HIS A 227 -13.94 -8.27 -3.93
N PRO A 228 -14.81 -7.28 -3.66
CA PRO A 228 -15.79 -7.37 -2.57
C PRO A 228 -16.82 -8.48 -2.76
N ALA A 229 -17.19 -8.80 -4.01
CA ALA A 229 -18.15 -9.85 -4.30
C ALA A 229 -17.51 -11.24 -4.39
N THR A 230 -16.39 -11.39 -5.10
CA THR A 230 -15.79 -12.70 -5.40
C THR A 230 -14.75 -13.15 -4.37
N GLY A 231 -14.12 -12.22 -3.64
CA GLY A 231 -13.00 -12.52 -2.74
C GLY A 231 -11.67 -12.80 -3.47
N GLU A 232 -11.62 -12.68 -4.80
CA GLU A 232 -10.38 -12.81 -5.56
C GLU A 232 -9.41 -11.68 -5.23
N LEU A 233 -8.13 -12.02 -5.16
CA LEU A 233 -7.07 -11.03 -4.94
C LEU A 233 -6.77 -10.28 -6.23
N TRP A 234 -7.07 -9.00 -6.25
CA TRP A 234 -6.67 -8.09 -7.31
C TRP A 234 -5.39 -7.39 -6.93
N THR A 235 -4.48 -7.27 -7.87
CA THR A 235 -3.18 -6.62 -7.69
C THR A 235 -2.93 -5.64 -8.83
N HIS A 236 -2.11 -4.64 -8.58
CA HIS A 236 -1.46 -3.90 -9.65
C HIS A 236 0.04 -3.80 -9.40
N GLU A 237 0.79 -3.68 -10.47
CA GLU A 237 2.22 -3.61 -10.41
C GLU A 237 2.82 -2.58 -11.38
N HIS A 238 4.01 -2.10 -11.03
CA HIS A 238 4.77 -1.21 -11.90
C HIS A 238 5.37 -1.97 -13.07
N GLY A 239 5.11 -1.50 -14.27
CA GLY A 239 5.95 -1.79 -15.41
C GLY A 239 7.29 -1.03 -15.37
N PRO A 240 8.19 -1.25 -16.33
CA PRO A 240 9.38 -0.41 -16.49
C PRO A 240 9.01 0.95 -17.12
N ARG A 241 9.34 1.20 -18.35
CA ARG A 241 8.86 2.38 -19.09
C ARG A 241 7.53 2.07 -19.75
N GLY A 242 6.41 2.35 -19.09
CA GLY A 242 5.06 1.87 -19.42
C GLY A 242 4.85 0.43 -18.98
N GLY A 243 3.63 -0.10 -19.21
CA GLY A 243 3.27 -1.47 -18.86
C GLY A 243 3.01 -1.68 -17.37
N ASP A 244 2.55 -0.66 -16.65
CA ASP A 244 1.91 -0.89 -15.36
C ASP A 244 0.65 -1.72 -15.59
N GLU A 245 0.32 -2.66 -14.71
CA GLU A 245 -0.71 -3.67 -14.94
C GLU A 245 -1.66 -3.83 -13.78
N ILE A 246 -2.92 -4.21 -14.07
CA ILE A 246 -3.86 -4.76 -13.09
C ILE A 246 -4.10 -6.22 -13.41
N ASN A 247 -3.99 -7.06 -12.40
CA ASN A 247 -4.13 -8.51 -12.49
C ASN A 247 -5.08 -9.06 -11.41
N ILE A 248 -5.71 -10.22 -11.67
CA ILE A 248 -6.29 -11.06 -10.62
C ILE A 248 -5.27 -12.13 -10.29
N ALA A 249 -4.63 -12.05 -9.12
CA ALA A 249 -3.59 -12.97 -8.71
C ALA A 249 -4.19 -14.30 -8.23
N ARG A 250 -4.23 -15.30 -9.13
CA ARG A 250 -4.78 -16.64 -8.87
C ARG A 250 -3.71 -17.65 -8.51
N ALA A 251 -4.12 -18.70 -7.81
CA ALA A 251 -3.26 -19.77 -7.34
C ALA A 251 -2.49 -20.46 -8.48
N GLY A 252 -1.17 -20.50 -8.34
CA GLY A 252 -0.28 -21.24 -9.25
C GLY A 252 -0.02 -20.59 -10.61
N LEU A 253 -0.62 -19.42 -10.90
CA LEU A 253 -0.51 -18.80 -12.21
C LEU A 253 0.72 -17.89 -12.34
N ASN A 254 1.22 -17.81 -13.59
CA ASN A 254 2.39 -17.04 -14.01
C ASN A 254 1.97 -15.74 -14.71
N TYR A 255 2.38 -14.59 -14.18
CA TYR A 255 2.06 -13.26 -14.72
C TYR A 255 3.11 -12.71 -15.68
N GLY A 256 4.09 -13.55 -16.03
CA GLY A 256 4.93 -13.41 -17.22
C GLY A 256 6.18 -12.56 -17.07
N TRP A 257 6.31 -11.71 -16.08
CA TRP A 257 7.53 -10.89 -15.91
C TRP A 257 8.76 -11.78 -15.66
N PRO A 258 9.93 -11.54 -16.31
CA PRO A 258 10.22 -10.56 -17.37
C PRO A 258 10.09 -11.10 -18.79
N VAL A 259 9.50 -12.28 -18.99
CA VAL A 259 9.39 -12.97 -20.30
C VAL A 259 8.44 -12.23 -21.23
N ILE A 260 7.32 -11.72 -20.68
CA ILE A 260 6.36 -10.87 -21.40
C ILE A 260 6.15 -9.58 -20.62
N THR A 261 5.90 -8.46 -21.33
CA THR A 261 5.56 -7.18 -20.73
C THR A 261 5.05 -6.20 -21.79
N TYR A 262 4.16 -5.28 -21.40
CA TYR A 262 3.75 -4.13 -22.22
C TYR A 262 4.72 -2.94 -22.09
N GLY A 263 5.70 -3.02 -21.18
CA GLY A 263 6.72 -2.00 -20.98
C GLY A 263 7.97 -2.19 -21.83
N ARG A 264 8.91 -1.23 -21.70
CA ARG A 264 10.21 -1.23 -22.37
C ARG A 264 11.31 -0.88 -21.39
N GLU A 265 12.56 -1.20 -21.70
CA GLU A 265 13.69 -0.71 -20.93
C GLU A 265 13.68 0.83 -20.89
N TYR A 266 14.20 1.40 -19.81
CA TYR A 266 14.41 2.85 -19.73
C TYR A 266 15.40 3.31 -20.78
N HIS A 267 16.41 2.49 -21.05
CA HIS A 267 17.46 2.70 -22.06
C HIS A 267 17.76 1.36 -22.72
N GLY A 268 17.49 1.22 -23.99
CA GLY A 268 17.85 0.03 -24.73
C GLY A 268 16.72 -0.75 -25.39
N PRO A 269 16.92 -2.05 -25.65
CA PRO A 269 16.03 -2.90 -26.43
C PRO A 269 14.73 -3.23 -25.71
N LYS A 270 13.88 -4.01 -26.36
CA LYS A 270 12.68 -4.60 -25.74
C LYS A 270 13.07 -5.55 -24.60
N ILE A 271 12.23 -5.64 -23.58
CA ILE A 271 12.32 -6.66 -22.55
C ILE A 271 11.55 -7.91 -23.04
N GLY A 272 12.12 -9.06 -22.78
CA GLY A 272 11.48 -10.36 -23.04
C GLY A 272 11.14 -10.63 -24.50
N GLU A 273 10.18 -11.53 -24.71
CA GLU A 273 9.82 -12.07 -26.01
C GLU A 273 8.64 -11.33 -26.67
N GLY A 274 7.86 -10.56 -25.89
CA GLY A 274 6.68 -9.85 -26.39
C GLY A 274 5.71 -9.46 -25.28
N THR A 275 4.43 -9.33 -25.63
CA THR A 275 3.36 -8.94 -24.69
C THR A 275 2.51 -10.13 -24.24
N ALA A 276 2.61 -11.28 -24.92
CA ALA A 276 1.83 -12.49 -24.60
C ALA A 276 2.64 -13.75 -24.90
N LYS A 277 2.44 -14.79 -24.07
CA LYS A 277 3.02 -16.13 -24.26
C LYS A 277 2.09 -17.16 -23.63
N ALA A 278 1.98 -18.34 -24.25
CA ALA A 278 1.20 -19.45 -23.71
C ALA A 278 1.67 -19.83 -22.30
N GLY A 279 0.75 -20.04 -21.37
CA GLY A 279 1.03 -20.35 -19.97
C GLY A 279 1.38 -19.14 -19.11
N MET A 280 1.21 -17.93 -19.65
CA MET A 280 1.37 -16.65 -18.92
C MET A 280 0.10 -15.84 -19.02
N GLU A 281 -0.36 -15.31 -17.87
CA GLU A 281 -1.58 -14.53 -17.74
C GLU A 281 -1.46 -13.17 -18.41
N GLN A 282 -2.59 -12.66 -18.88
CA GLN A 282 -2.70 -11.31 -19.43
C GLN A 282 -3.35 -10.40 -18.43
N PRO A 283 -2.88 -9.13 -18.31
CA PRO A 283 -3.50 -8.17 -17.41
C PRO A 283 -4.92 -7.81 -17.84
N LEU A 284 -5.76 -7.49 -16.85
CA LEU A 284 -7.12 -6.96 -17.09
C LEU A 284 -7.07 -5.55 -17.68
N HIS A 285 -6.05 -4.81 -17.32
CA HIS A 285 -5.80 -3.44 -17.74
C HIS A 285 -4.30 -3.14 -17.65
N TYR A 286 -3.80 -2.26 -18.51
CA TYR A 286 -2.43 -1.78 -18.44
C TYR A 286 -2.32 -0.31 -18.87
N TRP A 287 -1.28 0.38 -18.40
CA TRP A 287 -1.01 1.78 -18.72
C TRP A 287 0.29 1.96 -19.50
N VAL A 288 0.17 2.66 -20.64
CA VAL A 288 1.31 3.18 -21.42
C VAL A 288 0.96 4.60 -21.84
N PRO A 289 1.64 5.62 -21.32
CA PRO A 289 2.78 5.58 -20.38
C PRO A 289 2.38 5.12 -18.97
N SER A 290 3.39 4.76 -18.16
CA SER A 290 3.23 4.41 -16.74
C SER A 290 2.64 5.57 -15.95
N ILE A 291 1.68 5.27 -15.06
CA ILE A 291 1.12 6.21 -14.08
C ILE A 291 1.82 6.11 -12.71
N GLY A 292 2.61 5.05 -12.49
CA GLY A 292 3.21 4.71 -11.22
C GLY A 292 2.15 4.33 -10.16
N PRO A 293 1.35 3.26 -10.38
CA PRO A 293 0.25 2.90 -9.49
C PRO A 293 0.77 2.53 -8.10
N SER A 294 0.00 2.83 -7.05
CA SER A 294 0.47 2.76 -5.67
C SER A 294 -0.50 2.01 -4.74
N GLY A 295 -1.35 2.70 -3.98
CA GLY A 295 -2.42 2.05 -3.22
C GLY A 295 -3.63 1.75 -4.09
N MET A 296 -4.46 0.78 -3.65
CA MET A 296 -5.64 0.34 -4.38
C MET A 296 -6.78 -0.02 -3.42
N ALA A 297 -8.00 0.36 -3.76
CA ALA A 297 -9.19 0.00 -3.00
C ALA A 297 -10.42 -0.15 -3.91
N PHE A 298 -11.24 -1.16 -3.69
CA PHE A 298 -12.60 -1.16 -4.20
C PHE A 298 -13.47 -0.23 -3.37
N TYR A 299 -14.23 0.62 -4.03
CA TYR A 299 -15.17 1.49 -3.36
C TYR A 299 -16.52 0.77 -3.15
N THR A 300 -16.90 0.55 -1.90
CA THR A 300 -18.09 -0.24 -1.52
C THR A 300 -19.19 0.58 -0.86
N ALA A 301 -18.88 1.83 -0.47
CA ALA A 301 -19.84 2.72 0.18
C ALA A 301 -20.77 3.43 -0.83
N ASP A 302 -21.77 4.14 -0.30
CA ASP A 302 -22.72 4.95 -1.08
C ASP A 302 -22.47 6.47 -0.91
N ALA A 303 -21.45 6.87 -0.12
CA ALA A 303 -21.22 8.29 0.22
C ALA A 303 -20.76 9.15 -0.96
N ILE A 304 -20.13 8.56 -1.98
CA ILE A 304 -19.80 9.24 -3.24
C ILE A 304 -20.67 8.62 -4.34
N PRO A 305 -21.66 9.36 -4.84
CA PRO A 305 -22.62 8.84 -5.83
C PRO A 305 -21.93 8.31 -7.09
N GLY A 306 -22.36 7.14 -7.56
CA GLY A 306 -21.87 6.52 -8.79
C GLY A 306 -20.47 5.88 -8.70
N TRP A 307 -19.89 5.78 -7.49
CA TRP A 307 -18.57 5.15 -7.29
C TRP A 307 -18.65 3.71 -6.78
N LYS A 308 -19.77 3.28 -6.23
CA LYS A 308 -19.92 1.93 -5.69
C LYS A 308 -19.59 0.85 -6.73
N GLY A 309 -18.73 -0.09 -6.37
CA GLY A 309 -18.22 -1.14 -7.24
C GLY A 309 -17.03 -0.74 -8.11
N ASN A 310 -16.60 0.53 -8.09
CA ASN A 310 -15.43 0.95 -8.84
C ASN A 310 -14.12 0.61 -8.10
N LEU A 311 -13.06 0.40 -8.88
CA LEU A 311 -11.71 0.25 -8.38
C LEU A 311 -10.98 1.60 -8.41
N LEU A 312 -10.39 1.99 -7.30
CA LEU A 312 -9.62 3.21 -7.15
C LEU A 312 -8.13 2.85 -7.06
N VAL A 313 -7.31 3.51 -7.88
CA VAL A 313 -5.86 3.30 -7.93
C VAL A 313 -5.16 4.64 -7.77
N GLY A 314 -4.35 4.77 -6.72
CA GLY A 314 -3.48 5.93 -6.53
C GLY A 314 -2.33 5.91 -7.52
N ALA A 315 -1.85 7.08 -7.92
CA ALA A 315 -0.75 7.20 -8.85
C ALA A 315 0.31 8.20 -8.38
N LEU A 316 1.56 7.74 -8.36
CA LEU A 316 2.71 8.52 -7.96
C LEU A 316 3.21 9.43 -9.08
N ALA A 317 3.34 8.89 -10.29
CA ALA A 317 3.93 9.61 -11.41
C ALA A 317 2.97 10.65 -11.99
N SER A 318 1.69 10.31 -12.12
CA SER A 318 0.66 11.20 -12.68
C SER A 318 -0.09 12.02 -11.64
N MET A 319 0.23 11.88 -10.32
CA MET A 319 -0.33 12.67 -9.19
C MET A 319 -1.86 12.71 -9.19
N GLN A 320 -2.48 11.54 -9.32
CA GLN A 320 -3.92 11.38 -9.50
C GLN A 320 -4.46 10.15 -8.78
N VAL A 321 -5.79 10.02 -8.76
CA VAL A 321 -6.49 8.76 -8.53
C VAL A 321 -7.13 8.35 -9.86
N ALA A 322 -6.82 7.15 -10.34
CA ALA A 322 -7.54 6.52 -11.43
C ALA A 322 -8.76 5.79 -10.84
N ARG A 323 -9.97 6.15 -11.29
CA ARG A 323 -11.21 5.46 -10.97
C ARG A 323 -11.62 4.60 -12.16
N LEU A 324 -11.72 3.31 -11.91
CA LEU A 324 -12.02 2.32 -12.95
C LEU A 324 -13.41 1.72 -12.73
N GLU A 325 -14.25 1.81 -13.72
CA GLU A 325 -15.54 1.12 -13.77
C GLU A 325 -15.32 -0.30 -14.28
N ILE A 326 -15.59 -1.29 -13.44
CA ILE A 326 -15.35 -2.71 -13.74
C ILE A 326 -16.66 -3.35 -14.20
N GLY A 327 -16.64 -4.00 -15.36
CA GLY A 327 -17.77 -4.78 -15.87
C GLY A 327 -17.88 -6.17 -15.20
N PRO A 328 -19.01 -6.86 -15.42
CA PRO A 328 -19.26 -8.18 -14.82
C PRO A 328 -18.30 -9.27 -15.32
N ASP A 329 -17.60 -9.02 -16.42
CA ASP A 329 -16.54 -9.87 -16.99
C ASP A 329 -15.13 -9.47 -16.50
N ASN A 330 -15.05 -8.71 -15.42
CA ASN A 330 -13.83 -8.15 -14.83
C ASN A 330 -13.03 -7.20 -15.76
N LYS A 331 -13.60 -6.77 -16.89
CA LYS A 331 -12.94 -5.81 -17.77
C LYS A 331 -13.19 -4.38 -17.32
N VAL A 332 -12.16 -3.55 -17.46
CA VAL A 332 -12.29 -2.10 -17.30
C VAL A 332 -13.13 -1.54 -18.45
N ARG A 333 -14.27 -0.95 -18.13
CA ARG A 333 -15.21 -0.34 -19.08
C ARG A 333 -14.93 1.13 -19.30
N HIS A 334 -14.46 1.80 -18.24
CA HIS A 334 -14.16 3.21 -18.25
C HIS A 334 -13.07 3.53 -17.23
N GLU A 335 -12.21 4.49 -17.58
CA GLU A 335 -11.20 5.05 -16.71
C GLU A 335 -11.39 6.56 -16.59
N GLU A 336 -11.59 7.05 -15.37
CA GLU A 336 -11.54 8.47 -15.05
C GLU A 336 -10.25 8.80 -14.30
N ARG A 337 -9.59 9.89 -14.66
CA ARG A 337 -8.37 10.38 -14.01
C ARG A 337 -8.66 11.63 -13.18
N ILE A 338 -8.68 11.47 -11.86
CA ILE A 338 -8.99 12.52 -10.90
C ILE A 338 -7.71 13.18 -10.44
N ALA A 339 -7.46 14.41 -10.86
CA ALA A 339 -6.22 15.14 -10.56
C ALA A 339 -6.17 15.56 -9.08
N ILE A 340 -5.21 15.04 -8.33
CA ILE A 340 -4.95 15.40 -6.93
C ILE A 340 -3.89 16.49 -6.86
N ALA A 341 -2.96 16.53 -7.80
CA ALA A 341 -1.78 17.41 -7.88
C ALA A 341 -0.72 17.12 -6.80
N GLU A 342 -0.79 15.94 -6.20
CA GLU A 342 0.22 15.37 -5.30
C GLU A 342 0.42 13.89 -5.64
N ARG A 343 1.62 13.40 -5.39
CA ARG A 343 1.95 11.98 -5.54
C ARG A 343 1.11 11.18 -4.54
N VAL A 344 0.17 10.37 -5.03
CA VAL A 344 -0.67 9.53 -4.17
C VAL A 344 0.07 8.23 -3.88
N ARG A 345 0.32 7.92 -2.60
CA ARG A 345 1.00 6.70 -2.16
C ARG A 345 0.03 5.59 -1.76
N ASP A 346 -1.05 5.91 -1.08
CA ASP A 346 -2.04 4.92 -0.69
C ASP A 346 -3.45 5.45 -0.87
N VAL A 347 -4.40 4.55 -1.12
CA VAL A 347 -5.82 4.84 -1.29
C VAL A 347 -6.60 3.88 -0.41
N ARG A 348 -7.41 4.41 0.48
CA ARG A 348 -8.26 3.62 1.40
C ARG A 348 -9.65 4.20 1.46
N GLN A 349 -10.67 3.35 1.51
CA GLN A 349 -12.01 3.77 1.90
C GLN A 349 -12.08 3.87 3.42
N GLY A 350 -12.52 5.01 3.93
CA GLY A 350 -12.74 5.20 5.36
C GLY A 350 -14.10 4.64 5.83
N PRO A 351 -14.27 4.48 7.14
CA PRO A 351 -15.54 3.99 7.72
C PRO A 351 -16.70 4.96 7.50
N ASP A 352 -16.43 6.23 7.21
CA ASP A 352 -17.39 7.27 6.85
C ASP A 352 -17.77 7.26 5.36
N GLY A 353 -17.26 6.29 4.60
CA GLY A 353 -17.46 6.17 3.15
C GLY A 353 -16.69 7.18 2.30
N ALA A 354 -15.87 8.04 2.88
CA ALA A 354 -14.95 8.87 2.12
C ALA A 354 -13.71 8.08 1.68
N VAL A 355 -12.97 8.63 0.73
CA VAL A 355 -11.70 8.05 0.28
C VAL A 355 -10.55 8.84 0.90
N TYR A 356 -9.63 8.13 1.54
CA TYR A 356 -8.44 8.68 2.17
C TYR A 356 -7.21 8.38 1.34
N LEU A 357 -6.36 9.40 1.15
CA LEU A 357 -5.17 9.34 0.33
C LEU A 357 -3.96 9.68 1.18
N LEU A 358 -2.91 8.84 1.14
CA LEU A 358 -1.59 9.24 1.62
C LEU A 358 -0.84 9.91 0.47
N THR A 359 -0.18 11.03 0.74
CA THR A 359 0.70 11.66 -0.25
C THR A 359 2.16 11.25 -0.04
N ASP A 360 2.99 11.28 -1.08
CA ASP A 360 4.42 10.95 -1.06
C ASP A 360 5.24 12.13 -1.57
N MET A 361 5.29 13.17 -0.75
CA MET A 361 5.97 14.43 -1.05
C MET A 361 7.28 14.59 -0.24
N GLY A 362 7.74 13.52 0.45
CA GLY A 362 8.84 13.58 1.39
C GLY A 362 8.40 14.16 2.75
N PRO A 363 9.23 14.98 3.42
CA PRO A 363 8.80 15.70 4.61
C PRO A 363 7.59 16.62 4.32
N GLY A 364 6.59 16.62 5.20
CA GLY A 364 5.36 17.38 5.01
C GLY A 364 4.27 16.68 4.22
N SER A 365 4.43 15.40 3.93
CA SER A 365 3.37 14.56 3.37
C SER A 365 2.11 14.57 4.25
N ARG A 366 0.96 14.28 3.63
CA ARG A 366 -0.36 14.49 4.22
C ARG A 366 -1.25 13.26 4.10
N ILE A 367 -2.27 13.24 4.95
CA ILE A 367 -3.49 12.45 4.72
C ILE A 367 -4.53 13.41 4.17
N LEU A 368 -5.04 13.09 2.98
CA LEU A 368 -6.12 13.82 2.35
C LEU A 368 -7.41 12.99 2.43
N ARG A 369 -8.56 13.68 2.53
CA ARG A 369 -9.89 13.06 2.50
C ARG A 369 -10.66 13.59 1.29
N LEU A 370 -11.12 12.67 0.46
CA LEU A 370 -11.93 12.95 -0.74
C LEU A 370 -13.35 12.49 -0.48
N SER A 371 -14.31 13.39 -0.59
CA SER A 371 -15.74 13.14 -0.34
C SER A 371 -16.60 13.87 -1.36
N SER A 372 -17.89 13.55 -1.43
CA SER A 372 -18.83 14.33 -2.25
C SER A 372 -18.86 15.80 -1.80
N ALA A 373 -18.88 16.74 -2.76
CA ALA A 373 -18.98 18.17 -2.51
C ALA A 373 -20.43 18.66 -2.43
N ARG A 374 -21.30 17.89 -1.78
CA ARG A 374 -22.70 18.30 -1.57
C ARG A 374 -22.79 19.55 -0.74
#